data_6d67c86c6133cdc2a913b9b1d5b43c38
#
_entry.id   6d67c86c6133cdc2a913b9b1d5b43c38
#
_cell.length_a   1.000
_cell.length_b   1.000
_cell.length_c   1.000
_cell.angle_alpha   90.00
_cell.angle_beta   90.00
_cell.angle_gamma   90.00
#
_symmetry.space_group_name_H-M   'P 1'
#
loop_
_entity.id
_entity.type
_entity.pdbx_description
1 polymer ?
#
loop_
_entity_poly.entity_id
_entity_poly.type
_entity_poly.pdbx_seq_one_letter_code
_entity_poly.pdbx_strand_id
1 'polypeptide(L)'
;MFKKYDSNIFDLLREQHNIMVLVGNGFDVAILNRYNTGSLQGKTSTYNDFYEYLKYFRLCDQDNILFKRMTEDLSNCRENWSDFEETISKLLEDRTVEIAEIEKCVDEFQSYFTRFLNDLVDSSVLLKMNADVKEKALAMQSLSHFMKDLPDMCDIKFPATTNHYDLFNFLFVDFCYTSLLDNYMYLDKGQFEPHVWKNADRHFGFYPEMTLTSNPTRYSTYLVTDVIHPHGIQDVPRSILFGVDIPDFNKGTSKEKRLIKSYWSRYDVKYKSYFEETKLFIMYGMSISKTDGWWMDQIFECII
;
A
#
# COMPACT_ATOMS: atom_id res chain seq x y z
N MET A 1 -12.21 -3.19 -11.06
CA MET A 1 -13.01 -4.44 -11.04
C MET A 1 -12.08 -5.60 -10.85
N PHE A 2 -12.35 -6.46 -9.90
CA PHE A 2 -11.62 -7.72 -9.74
C PHE A 2 -11.73 -8.56 -11.01
N LYS A 3 -10.64 -9.27 -11.33
CA LYS A 3 -10.72 -10.25 -12.39
C LYS A 3 -11.64 -11.38 -11.96
N LYS A 4 -12.64 -11.68 -12.79
CA LYS A 4 -13.54 -12.81 -12.56
C LYS A 4 -12.91 -14.06 -13.15
N TYR A 5 -12.93 -15.09 -12.34
CA TYR A 5 -12.43 -16.42 -12.72
C TYR A 5 -13.59 -17.38 -12.84
N ASP A 6 -13.44 -18.37 -13.67
CA ASP A 6 -14.44 -19.39 -13.93
C ASP A 6 -13.80 -20.78 -14.05
N SER A 7 -14.61 -21.79 -14.27
CA SER A 7 -14.17 -23.18 -14.42
C SER A 7 -13.30 -23.44 -15.66
N ASN A 8 -13.20 -22.50 -16.63
CA ASN A 8 -12.27 -22.63 -17.74
C ASN A 8 -10.83 -22.33 -17.31
N ILE A 9 -10.67 -21.49 -16.26
CA ILE A 9 -9.37 -21.13 -15.71
C ILE A 9 -9.04 -22.06 -14.54
N PHE A 10 -9.98 -22.26 -13.64
CA PHE A 10 -9.86 -23.14 -12.47
C PHE A 10 -10.94 -24.21 -12.50
N ASP A 11 -10.59 -25.42 -12.90
CA ASP A 11 -11.51 -26.52 -13.27
C ASP A 11 -12.68 -26.76 -12.30
N LEU A 12 -12.47 -26.61 -11.03
CA LEU A 12 -13.46 -26.96 -10.00
C LEU A 12 -13.89 -25.76 -9.18
N LEU A 13 -13.62 -24.55 -9.65
CA LEU A 13 -13.94 -23.32 -8.95
C LEU A 13 -15.39 -23.30 -8.48
N ARG A 14 -15.57 -23.04 -7.18
CA ARG A 14 -16.89 -22.91 -6.57
C ARG A 14 -17.25 -21.46 -6.29
N GLU A 15 -16.51 -20.84 -5.39
CA GLU A 15 -16.78 -19.47 -4.99
C GLU A 15 -15.50 -18.63 -5.02
N GLN A 16 -15.62 -17.36 -5.41
CA GLN A 16 -14.53 -16.40 -5.39
C GLN A 16 -14.74 -15.44 -4.20
N HIS A 17 -13.75 -15.38 -3.32
CA HIS A 17 -13.69 -14.47 -2.18
C HIS A 17 -12.71 -13.34 -2.51
N ASN A 18 -13.24 -12.15 -2.80
CA ASN A 18 -12.43 -10.98 -3.08
C ASN A 18 -12.08 -10.27 -1.76
N ILE A 19 -10.81 -10.09 -1.52
CA ILE A 19 -10.25 -9.45 -0.32
C ILE A 19 -9.45 -8.25 -0.76
N MET A 20 -9.76 -7.07 -0.25
CA MET A 20 -8.98 -5.86 -0.49
C MET A 20 -8.15 -5.55 0.74
N VAL A 21 -6.83 -5.43 0.56
CA VAL A 21 -5.88 -5.12 1.62
C VAL A 21 -5.27 -3.76 1.35
N LEU A 22 -5.59 -2.76 2.17
CA LEU A 22 -5.00 -1.43 2.08
C LEU A 22 -3.73 -1.41 2.95
N VAL A 23 -2.59 -1.15 2.33
CA VAL A 23 -1.28 -1.21 2.97
C VAL A 23 -0.66 0.18 3.00
N GLY A 24 -0.38 0.67 4.20
CA GLY A 24 0.29 1.95 4.41
C GLY A 24 1.76 1.80 4.82
N ASN A 25 2.41 2.93 5.03
CA ASN A 25 3.86 3.03 5.27
C ASN A 25 4.37 2.25 6.49
N GLY A 26 3.48 1.82 7.39
CA GLY A 26 3.86 0.94 8.51
C GLY A 26 4.44 -0.40 8.05
N PHE A 27 4.06 -0.89 6.86
CA PHE A 27 4.66 -2.07 6.25
C PHE A 27 6.12 -1.81 5.87
N ASP A 28 6.38 -0.75 5.10
CA ASP A 28 7.73 -0.38 4.69
C ASP A 28 8.65 -0.16 5.89
N VAL A 29 8.17 0.56 6.90
CA VAL A 29 8.91 0.81 8.15
C VAL A 29 9.29 -0.50 8.83
N ALA A 30 8.37 -1.46 8.92
CA ALA A 30 8.64 -2.77 9.52
C ALA A 30 9.69 -3.56 8.72
N ILE A 31 9.58 -3.59 7.40
CA ILE A 31 10.52 -4.27 6.52
C ILE A 31 11.90 -3.63 6.58
N LEU A 32 11.98 -2.31 6.47
CA LEU A 32 13.25 -1.58 6.48
C LEU A 32 13.97 -1.68 7.82
N ASN A 33 13.25 -1.60 8.93
CA ASN A 33 13.84 -1.83 10.25
C ASN A 33 14.47 -3.21 10.39
N ARG A 34 13.94 -4.20 9.69
CA ARG A 34 14.43 -5.57 9.75
C ARG A 34 15.57 -5.85 8.78
N TYR A 35 15.51 -5.33 7.55
CA TYR A 35 16.38 -5.75 6.47
C TYR A 35 17.34 -4.67 5.97
N ASN A 36 17.12 -3.40 6.29
CA ASN A 36 18.01 -2.32 5.85
C ASN A 36 19.31 -2.33 6.64
N THR A 37 20.36 -2.85 6.01
CA THR A 37 21.73 -2.88 6.53
C THR A 37 22.70 -2.17 5.59
N GLY A 38 22.19 -1.41 4.63
CA GLY A 38 22.94 -0.70 3.61
C GLY A 38 23.48 0.65 4.07
N SER A 39 23.71 1.54 3.10
CA SER A 39 24.26 2.89 3.34
C SER A 39 23.33 3.78 4.17
N LEU A 40 22.03 3.53 4.11
CA LEU A 40 21.01 4.23 4.89
C LEU A 40 20.49 3.36 6.05
N GLN A 41 21.34 2.55 6.66
CA GLN A 41 20.96 1.71 7.80
C GLN A 41 20.28 2.55 8.90
N GLY A 42 19.15 2.03 9.41
CA GLY A 42 18.35 2.69 10.45
C GLY A 42 17.43 3.79 9.91
N LYS A 43 17.42 4.03 8.60
CA LYS A 43 16.46 4.91 7.93
C LYS A 43 15.31 4.10 7.33
N THR A 44 14.16 4.74 7.24
CA THR A 44 12.91 4.18 6.72
C THR A 44 12.30 5.08 5.65
N SER A 45 11.20 4.68 5.05
CA SER A 45 10.50 5.43 4.00
C SER A 45 9.65 6.62 4.53
N THR A 46 9.88 7.05 5.75
CA THR A 46 9.16 8.18 6.34
C THR A 46 9.60 9.53 5.75
N TYR A 47 8.70 10.50 5.74
CA TYR A 47 9.01 11.86 5.33
C TYR A 47 10.04 12.55 6.24
N ASN A 48 10.13 12.12 7.51
CA ASN A 48 11.20 12.57 8.41
C ASN A 48 12.58 12.13 7.91
N ASP A 49 12.73 10.85 7.55
CA ASP A 49 14.00 10.33 7.04
C ASP A 49 14.34 10.91 5.65
N PHE A 50 13.33 11.19 4.84
CA PHE A 50 13.50 11.92 3.59
C PHE A 50 14.01 13.34 3.82
N TYR A 51 13.45 14.09 4.78
CA TYR A 51 13.94 15.43 5.11
C TYR A 51 15.40 15.41 5.56
N GLU A 52 15.76 14.46 6.43
CA GLU A 52 17.16 14.30 6.87
C GLU A 52 18.09 13.94 5.70
N TYR A 53 17.62 13.13 4.76
CA TYR A 53 18.34 12.82 3.53
C TYR A 53 18.59 14.08 2.68
N LEU A 54 17.57 14.91 2.47
CA LEU A 54 17.70 16.19 1.76
C LEU A 54 18.75 17.08 2.40
N LYS A 55 18.74 17.21 3.71
CA LYS A 55 19.73 17.99 4.47
C LYS A 55 21.14 17.43 4.35
N TYR A 56 21.29 16.14 4.56
CA TYR A 56 22.61 15.48 4.55
C TYR A 56 23.30 15.64 3.19
N PHE A 57 22.58 15.40 2.12
CA PHE A 57 23.13 15.52 0.77
C PHE A 57 23.05 16.93 0.17
N ARG A 58 22.49 17.89 0.89
CA ARG A 58 22.30 19.29 0.45
C ARG A 58 21.60 19.38 -0.91
N LEU A 59 20.53 18.58 -1.07
CA LEU A 59 19.81 18.47 -2.33
C LEU A 59 18.77 19.56 -2.51
N CYS A 60 18.26 20.10 -1.42
CA CYS A 60 17.22 21.11 -1.42
C CYS A 60 17.63 22.28 -0.54
N ASP A 61 17.21 23.48 -0.88
CA ASP A 61 17.48 24.70 -0.16
C ASP A 61 16.20 25.47 0.21
N GLN A 62 16.35 26.67 0.73
CA GLN A 62 15.24 27.49 1.19
C GLN A 62 14.39 28.09 0.06
N ASP A 63 14.79 27.93 -1.19
CA ASP A 63 13.98 28.36 -2.34
C ASP A 63 12.82 27.38 -2.58
N ASN A 64 12.96 26.12 -2.15
CA ASN A 64 11.84 25.18 -2.14
C ASN A 64 10.93 25.43 -0.94
N ILE A 65 9.72 25.89 -1.19
CA ILE A 65 8.77 26.28 -0.16
C ILE A 65 8.36 25.11 0.77
N LEU A 66 8.30 23.89 0.25
CA LEU A 66 7.96 22.71 1.06
C LEU A 66 9.08 22.42 2.06
N PHE A 67 10.33 22.40 1.59
CA PHE A 67 11.50 22.21 2.45
C PHE A 67 11.63 23.31 3.51
N LYS A 68 11.39 24.56 3.10
CA LYS A 68 11.39 25.70 4.01
C LYS A 68 10.33 25.53 5.11
N ARG A 69 9.10 25.18 4.75
CA ARG A 69 8.01 24.97 5.72
C ARG A 69 8.30 23.82 6.67
N MET A 70 8.78 22.68 6.16
CA MET A 70 9.20 21.57 7.03
C MET A 70 10.27 22.02 8.03
N THR A 71 11.25 22.84 7.60
CA THR A 71 12.30 23.37 8.47
C THR A 71 11.74 24.32 9.53
N GLU A 72 10.82 25.20 9.16
CA GLU A 72 10.14 26.12 10.08
C GLU A 72 9.28 25.34 11.11
N ASP A 73 8.52 24.36 10.65
CA ASP A 73 7.63 23.54 11.49
C ASP A 73 8.43 22.68 12.48
N LEU A 74 9.56 22.11 12.03
CA LEU A 74 10.50 21.42 12.91
C LEU A 74 11.06 22.36 13.98
N SER A 75 11.48 23.57 13.60
CA SER A 75 12.05 24.55 14.52
C SER A 75 11.04 25.03 15.55
N ASN A 76 9.76 25.01 15.21
CA ASN A 76 8.65 25.37 16.07
C ASN A 76 8.07 24.17 16.86
N CYS A 77 8.71 22.99 16.79
CA CYS A 77 8.27 21.76 17.43
C CYS A 77 6.80 21.39 17.11
N ARG A 78 6.36 21.63 15.88
CA ARG A 78 5.00 21.27 15.47
C ARG A 78 4.86 19.75 15.33
N GLU A 79 3.71 19.23 15.72
CA GLU A 79 3.32 17.86 15.37
C GLU A 79 3.22 17.73 13.84
N ASN A 80 3.55 16.55 13.33
CA ASN A 80 3.52 16.24 11.88
C ASN A 80 4.37 17.17 10.99
N TRP A 81 5.40 17.81 11.55
CA TRP A 81 6.26 18.77 10.85
C TRP A 81 6.85 18.22 9.53
N SER A 82 7.03 16.91 9.43
CA SER A 82 7.59 16.25 8.25
C SER A 82 6.55 15.92 7.18
N ASP A 83 5.26 16.05 7.47
CA ASP A 83 4.19 15.77 6.50
C ASP A 83 4.04 16.94 5.52
N PHE A 84 4.80 16.88 4.43
CA PHE A 84 4.74 17.90 3.40
C PHE A 84 3.46 17.83 2.54
N GLU A 85 2.74 16.72 2.53
CA GLU A 85 1.42 16.66 1.87
C GLU A 85 0.39 17.47 2.66
N GLU A 86 0.43 17.43 3.99
CA GLU A 86 -0.36 18.35 4.83
C GLU A 86 0.05 19.82 4.59
N THR A 87 1.35 20.06 4.35
CA THR A 87 1.86 21.38 3.98
C THR A 87 1.29 21.86 2.65
N ILE A 88 1.22 20.99 1.63
CA ILE A 88 0.56 21.31 0.35
C ILE A 88 -0.91 21.70 0.57
N SER A 89 -1.64 20.95 1.41
CA SER A 89 -3.03 21.28 1.73
C SER A 89 -3.17 22.70 2.30
N LYS A 90 -2.34 23.04 3.29
CA LYS A 90 -2.34 24.38 3.91
C LYS A 90 -2.01 25.48 2.91
N LEU A 91 -1.04 25.26 2.02
CA LEU A 91 -0.68 26.25 1.00
C LEU A 91 -1.81 26.48 -0.01
N LEU A 92 -2.55 25.44 -0.36
CA LEU A 92 -3.71 25.54 -1.24
C LEU A 92 -4.89 26.28 -0.56
N GLU A 93 -5.10 26.04 0.74
CA GLU A 93 -6.14 26.72 1.52
C GLU A 93 -5.82 28.20 1.71
N ASP A 94 -4.58 28.53 2.06
CA ASP A 94 -4.14 29.91 2.35
C ASP A 94 -4.08 30.79 1.11
N ARG A 95 -3.92 30.20 -0.09
CA ARG A 95 -3.80 30.90 -1.38
C ARG A 95 -2.73 32.02 -1.40
N THR A 96 -1.73 31.88 -0.55
CA THR A 96 -0.63 32.87 -0.43
C THR A 96 0.48 32.62 -1.43
N VAL A 97 0.51 31.45 -2.03
CA VAL A 97 1.53 31.00 -2.99
C VAL A 97 0.86 30.65 -4.31
N GLU A 98 1.49 31.02 -5.41
CA GLU A 98 1.02 30.65 -6.73
C GLU A 98 1.12 29.13 -6.94
N ILE A 99 0.08 28.54 -7.52
CA ILE A 99 0.00 27.08 -7.73
C ILE A 99 1.19 26.57 -8.56
N ALA A 100 1.63 27.35 -9.55
CA ALA A 100 2.78 26.99 -10.37
C ALA A 100 4.10 26.88 -9.57
N GLU A 101 4.22 27.63 -8.50
CA GLU A 101 5.36 27.54 -7.58
C GLU A 101 5.26 26.28 -6.72
N ILE A 102 4.08 25.97 -6.22
CA ILE A 102 3.84 24.71 -5.48
C ILE A 102 4.13 23.51 -6.38
N GLU A 103 3.61 23.48 -7.62
CA GLU A 103 3.87 22.41 -8.60
C GLU A 103 5.38 22.23 -8.83
N LYS A 104 6.13 23.32 -9.02
CA LYS A 104 7.59 23.27 -9.20
C LYS A 104 8.28 22.62 -8.00
N CYS A 105 7.91 23.01 -6.79
CA CYS A 105 8.49 22.46 -5.57
C CYS A 105 8.14 20.97 -5.39
N VAL A 106 6.92 20.58 -5.77
CA VAL A 106 6.46 19.18 -5.76
C VAL A 106 7.25 18.33 -6.75
N ASP A 107 7.47 18.83 -7.98
CA ASP A 107 8.26 18.12 -9.01
C ASP A 107 9.71 17.91 -8.56
N GLU A 108 10.29 18.89 -7.89
CA GLU A 108 11.62 18.79 -7.32
C GLU A 108 11.67 17.74 -6.20
N PHE A 109 10.70 17.77 -5.28
CA PHE A 109 10.56 16.75 -4.22
C PHE A 109 10.36 15.35 -4.79
N GLN A 110 9.55 15.20 -5.83
CA GLN A 110 9.33 13.92 -6.51
C GLN A 110 10.67 13.32 -7.00
N SER A 111 11.51 14.15 -7.60
CA SER A 111 12.81 13.71 -8.11
C SER A 111 13.75 13.27 -6.98
N TYR A 112 13.82 14.05 -5.91
CA TYR A 112 14.67 13.73 -4.76
C TYR A 112 14.13 12.54 -3.95
N PHE A 113 12.82 12.43 -3.83
CA PHE A 113 12.19 11.33 -3.13
C PHE A 113 12.42 9.99 -3.85
N THR A 114 12.30 9.99 -5.16
CA THR A 114 12.65 8.81 -5.98
C THR A 114 14.10 8.38 -5.73
N ARG A 115 15.05 9.34 -5.72
CA ARG A 115 16.44 9.06 -5.42
C ARG A 115 16.61 8.50 -4.01
N PHE A 116 15.99 9.11 -3.02
CA PHE A 116 15.99 8.64 -1.65
C PHE A 116 15.49 7.20 -1.54
N LEU A 117 14.35 6.87 -2.14
CA LEU A 117 13.78 5.54 -2.11
C LEU A 117 14.68 4.50 -2.80
N ASN A 118 15.31 4.85 -3.92
CA ASN A 118 16.23 3.96 -4.61
C ASN A 118 17.53 3.72 -3.80
N ASP A 119 18.01 4.72 -3.07
CA ASP A 119 19.14 4.56 -2.16
C ASP A 119 18.77 3.77 -0.90
N LEU A 120 17.50 3.82 -0.48
CA LEU A 120 16.96 3.16 0.70
C LEU A 120 16.64 1.68 0.45
N VAL A 121 15.95 1.40 -0.66
CA VAL A 121 15.54 0.05 -1.08
C VAL A 121 16.53 -0.47 -2.13
N ASP A 122 17.74 -0.68 -1.71
CA ASP A 122 18.80 -1.23 -2.57
C ASP A 122 18.66 -2.75 -2.75
N SER A 123 19.42 -3.31 -3.67
CA SER A 123 19.41 -4.75 -3.95
C SER A 123 19.75 -5.60 -2.73
N SER A 124 20.51 -5.10 -1.76
CA SER A 124 20.87 -5.85 -0.56
C SER A 124 19.68 -6.03 0.38
N VAL A 125 18.83 -5.02 0.49
CA VAL A 125 17.56 -5.09 1.24
C VAL A 125 16.64 -6.13 0.61
N LEU A 126 16.42 -6.03 -0.70
CA LEU A 126 15.56 -6.95 -1.44
C LEU A 126 16.04 -8.39 -1.36
N LEU A 127 17.35 -8.65 -1.54
CA LEU A 127 17.89 -10.00 -1.48
C LEU A 127 17.76 -10.63 -0.10
N LYS A 128 18.00 -9.88 0.98
CA LYS A 128 17.82 -10.37 2.35
C LYS A 128 16.38 -10.65 2.69
N MET A 129 15.49 -9.74 2.34
CA MET A 129 14.05 -9.92 2.54
C MET A 129 13.55 -11.14 1.78
N ASN A 130 13.87 -11.25 0.48
CA ASN A 130 13.44 -12.38 -0.36
C ASN A 130 13.98 -13.73 0.13
N ALA A 131 15.19 -13.78 0.67
CA ALA A 131 15.73 -15.00 1.28
C ALA A 131 14.86 -15.45 2.46
N ASP A 132 14.52 -14.54 3.38
CA ASP A 132 13.67 -14.82 4.54
C ASP A 132 12.24 -15.19 4.11
N VAL A 133 11.66 -14.44 3.17
CA VAL A 133 10.30 -14.68 2.65
C VAL A 133 10.21 -16.09 2.09
N LYS A 134 11.20 -16.50 1.30
CA LYS A 134 11.25 -17.84 0.71
C LYS A 134 11.47 -18.91 1.76
N GLU A 135 12.50 -18.77 2.59
CA GLU A 135 12.88 -19.81 3.58
C GLU A 135 11.75 -20.07 4.59
N LYS A 136 11.07 -19.03 5.03
CA LYS A 136 10.04 -19.08 6.07
C LYS A 136 8.62 -19.08 5.51
N ALA A 137 8.44 -19.06 4.20
CA ALA A 137 7.15 -18.95 3.52
C ALA A 137 6.29 -17.78 4.05
N LEU A 138 6.92 -16.62 4.30
CA LEU A 138 6.27 -15.52 5.01
C LEU A 138 5.05 -14.96 4.27
N ALA A 139 5.11 -14.84 2.93
CA ALA A 139 3.97 -14.38 2.14
C ALA A 139 2.76 -15.30 2.31
N MET A 140 2.97 -16.62 2.20
CA MET A 140 1.91 -17.62 2.40
C MET A 140 1.36 -17.59 3.83
N GLN A 141 2.23 -17.43 4.82
CA GLN A 141 1.79 -17.29 6.21
C GLN A 141 0.94 -16.05 6.42
N SER A 142 1.36 -14.91 5.87
CA SER A 142 0.60 -13.66 5.95
C SER A 142 -0.79 -13.81 5.32
N LEU A 143 -0.87 -14.41 4.13
CA LEU A 143 -2.13 -14.63 3.43
C LEU A 143 -3.06 -15.62 4.15
N SER A 144 -2.53 -16.65 4.75
CA SER A 144 -3.33 -17.69 5.40
C SER A 144 -3.73 -17.36 6.84
N HIS A 145 -3.00 -16.47 7.53
CA HIS A 145 -3.13 -16.26 8.97
C HIS A 145 -3.42 -14.81 9.39
N PHE A 146 -3.73 -13.90 8.45
CA PHE A 146 -3.91 -12.49 8.77
C PHE A 146 -4.98 -12.20 9.84
N MET A 147 -5.98 -13.07 9.97
CA MET A 147 -7.00 -12.92 11.00
C MET A 147 -6.54 -13.29 12.42
N LYS A 148 -5.38 -13.93 12.56
CA LYS A 148 -4.83 -14.28 13.88
C LYS A 148 -4.41 -13.09 14.73
N ASP A 149 -4.15 -11.95 14.08
CA ASP A 149 -3.73 -10.73 14.76
C ASP A 149 -4.92 -9.87 15.24
N LEU A 150 -6.14 -10.31 14.93
CA LEU A 150 -7.34 -9.63 15.37
C LEU A 150 -7.61 -9.92 16.86
N PRO A 151 -8.12 -8.93 17.63
CA PRO A 151 -8.54 -9.18 19.00
C PRO A 151 -9.66 -10.21 19.08
N ASP A 152 -9.68 -11.00 20.15
CA ASP A 152 -10.66 -12.08 20.41
C ASP A 152 -12.14 -11.63 20.35
N MET A 153 -12.39 -10.31 20.38
CA MET A 153 -13.74 -9.72 20.36
C MET A 153 -14.29 -9.48 18.96
N CYS A 154 -13.52 -9.78 17.91
CA CYS A 154 -13.98 -9.55 16.54
C CYS A 154 -14.82 -10.74 16.07
N ASP A 155 -16.14 -10.60 16.11
CA ASP A 155 -17.09 -11.54 15.52
C ASP A 155 -17.08 -11.52 13.97
N ILE A 156 -15.90 -11.44 13.37
CA ILE A 156 -15.76 -11.44 11.92
C ILE A 156 -15.90 -12.87 11.40
N LYS A 157 -17.01 -13.14 10.73
CA LYS A 157 -17.28 -14.42 10.05
C LYS A 157 -16.94 -14.28 8.56
N PHE A 158 -15.68 -14.52 8.24
CA PHE A 158 -15.24 -14.51 6.85
C PHE A 158 -14.32 -15.70 6.54
N PRO A 159 -14.55 -16.38 5.43
CA PRO A 159 -15.83 -16.40 4.70
C PRO A 159 -16.92 -17.10 5.53
N ALA A 160 -18.18 -16.79 5.26
CA ALA A 160 -19.29 -17.39 6.00
C ALA A 160 -19.31 -18.93 5.88
N THR A 161 -18.92 -19.43 4.73
CA THR A 161 -18.70 -20.86 4.45
C THR A 161 -17.45 -21.01 3.60
N THR A 162 -16.68 -22.06 3.85
CA THR A 162 -15.48 -22.38 3.07
C THR A 162 -15.64 -23.74 2.44
N ASN A 163 -15.35 -23.84 1.16
CA ASN A 163 -15.43 -25.09 0.41
C ASN A 163 -14.10 -25.43 -0.24
N HIS A 164 -13.91 -26.70 -0.56
CA HIS A 164 -12.86 -27.09 -1.49
C HIS A 164 -13.04 -26.34 -2.81
N TYR A 165 -11.94 -25.91 -3.41
CA TYR A 165 -11.90 -25.20 -4.69
C TYR A 165 -12.49 -23.79 -4.67
N ASP A 166 -12.64 -23.18 -3.50
CA ASP A 166 -12.84 -21.76 -3.40
C ASP A 166 -11.58 -21.00 -3.82
N LEU A 167 -11.76 -19.81 -4.36
CA LEU A 167 -10.67 -18.93 -4.73
C LEU A 167 -10.58 -17.76 -3.74
N PHE A 168 -9.42 -17.61 -3.13
CA PHE A 168 -9.06 -16.43 -2.37
C PHE A 168 -8.31 -15.46 -3.27
N ASN A 169 -8.92 -14.35 -3.58
CA ASN A 169 -8.41 -13.34 -4.51
C ASN A 169 -8.07 -12.06 -3.73
N PHE A 170 -6.79 -11.87 -3.46
CA PHE A 170 -6.28 -10.72 -2.73
C PHE A 170 -5.87 -9.60 -3.68
N LEU A 171 -6.42 -8.44 -3.48
CA LEU A 171 -5.97 -7.19 -4.09
C LEU A 171 -5.31 -6.33 -3.02
N PHE A 172 -4.00 -6.14 -3.13
CA PHE A 172 -3.25 -5.21 -2.31
C PHE A 172 -3.30 -3.82 -2.93
N VAL A 173 -3.79 -2.86 -2.17
CA VAL A 173 -3.74 -1.44 -2.49
C VAL A 173 -2.60 -0.84 -1.69
N ASP A 174 -1.45 -0.69 -2.34
CA ASP A 174 -0.23 -0.23 -1.70
C ASP A 174 -0.10 1.28 -1.81
N PHE A 175 -0.18 1.96 -0.67
CA PHE A 175 0.04 3.40 -0.56
C PHE A 175 1.51 3.76 -0.33
N CYS A 176 2.37 2.77 -0.14
CA CYS A 176 3.82 2.97 -0.11
C CYS A 176 4.32 3.25 -1.53
N TYR A 177 5.45 3.94 -1.59
CA TYR A 177 6.09 4.26 -2.87
C TYR A 177 7.20 3.28 -3.25
N THR A 178 7.44 2.26 -2.43
CA THR A 178 8.51 1.28 -2.65
C THR A 178 7.99 0.01 -3.32
N SER A 179 8.89 -0.81 -3.83
CA SER A 179 8.57 -2.14 -4.37
C SER A 179 8.67 -3.26 -3.32
N LEU A 180 8.71 -2.91 -2.03
CA LEU A 180 8.88 -3.91 -0.97
C LEU A 180 7.72 -4.88 -0.88
N LEU A 181 6.48 -4.38 -1.00
CA LEU A 181 5.28 -5.22 -0.93
C LEU A 181 5.19 -6.17 -2.12
N ASP A 182 5.51 -5.69 -3.33
CA ASP A 182 5.56 -6.54 -4.54
C ASP A 182 6.53 -7.70 -4.37
N ASN A 183 7.72 -7.40 -3.88
CA ASN A 183 8.73 -8.41 -3.62
C ASN A 183 8.34 -9.36 -2.48
N TYR A 184 7.70 -8.85 -1.42
CA TYR A 184 7.28 -9.67 -0.29
C TYR A 184 6.13 -10.62 -0.67
N MET A 185 5.13 -10.12 -1.43
CA MET A 185 3.93 -10.88 -1.80
C MET A 185 4.10 -11.66 -3.12
N TYR A 186 5.28 -11.63 -3.76
CA TYR A 186 5.53 -12.40 -4.96
C TYR A 186 5.47 -13.90 -4.68
N LEU A 187 4.49 -14.57 -5.26
CA LEU A 187 4.29 -16.00 -5.12
C LEU A 187 5.00 -16.75 -6.24
N ASP A 188 6.16 -17.32 -5.94
CA ASP A 188 6.91 -18.13 -6.88
C ASP A 188 6.50 -19.62 -6.85
N LYS A 189 6.94 -20.36 -7.84
CA LYS A 189 6.66 -21.81 -7.93
C LYS A 189 7.18 -22.64 -6.75
N GLY A 190 8.11 -22.09 -5.96
CA GLY A 190 8.66 -22.78 -4.80
C GLY A 190 7.74 -22.71 -3.57
N GLN A 191 6.75 -21.80 -3.57
CA GLN A 191 5.76 -21.65 -2.52
C GLN A 191 4.57 -22.61 -2.71
N PHE A 192 4.38 -23.10 -3.92
CA PHE A 192 3.34 -24.03 -4.29
C PHE A 192 3.96 -25.37 -4.62
N GLU A 193 3.58 -26.42 -3.93
CA GLU A 193 3.92 -27.78 -4.36
C GLU A 193 3.10 -28.21 -5.59
N PRO A 194 3.61 -29.16 -6.40
CA PRO A 194 2.82 -29.84 -7.41
C PRO A 194 1.53 -30.37 -6.82
N HIS A 195 0.42 -30.05 -7.40
CA HIS A 195 -0.88 -30.44 -6.91
C HIS A 195 -1.08 -31.95 -6.91
N VAL A 196 -1.59 -32.48 -5.83
CA VAL A 196 -2.19 -33.82 -5.84
C VAL A 196 -3.51 -33.79 -6.59
N TRP A 197 -4.24 -32.69 -6.40
CA TRP A 197 -5.48 -32.44 -7.11
C TRP A 197 -5.19 -31.52 -8.29
N LYS A 198 -5.57 -31.96 -9.48
CA LYS A 198 -5.36 -31.20 -10.68
C LYS A 198 -5.97 -29.80 -10.54
N ASN A 199 -5.19 -28.78 -10.91
CA ASN A 199 -5.59 -27.38 -11.00
C ASN A 199 -5.96 -26.69 -9.66
N ALA A 200 -5.65 -27.28 -8.52
CA ALA A 200 -5.87 -26.66 -7.22
C ALA A 200 -4.58 -26.60 -6.41
N ASP A 201 -4.31 -25.46 -5.80
CA ASP A 201 -3.21 -25.32 -4.85
C ASP A 201 -3.61 -25.92 -3.50
N ARG A 202 -3.06 -27.06 -3.18
CA ARG A 202 -3.34 -27.76 -1.93
C ARG A 202 -2.63 -27.22 -0.71
N HIS A 203 -1.66 -26.34 -0.91
CA HIS A 203 -0.89 -25.77 0.19
C HIS A 203 -1.51 -24.49 0.72
N PHE A 204 -2.37 -23.84 -0.04
CA PHE A 204 -3.07 -22.71 0.50
C PHE A 204 -4.19 -23.19 1.44
N GLY A 205 -4.07 -22.79 2.68
CA GLY A 205 -5.08 -22.96 3.69
C GLY A 205 -5.39 -21.63 4.32
N PHE A 206 -6.65 -21.27 4.39
CA PHE A 206 -7.10 -20.10 5.10
C PHE A 206 -7.48 -20.47 6.53
N TYR A 207 -6.96 -19.73 7.53
CA TYR A 207 -7.17 -19.96 8.95
C TYR A 207 -7.99 -18.81 9.54
N PRO A 208 -9.33 -18.84 9.48
CA PRO A 208 -10.18 -17.75 9.92
C PRO A 208 -10.22 -17.60 11.44
N GLU A 209 -9.84 -18.63 12.20
CA GLU A 209 -9.90 -18.61 13.66
C GLU A 209 -8.49 -18.66 14.27
N MET A 210 -8.29 -17.90 15.34
CA MET A 210 -7.00 -17.78 16.02
C MET A 210 -6.51 -19.09 16.66
N THR A 211 -7.43 -19.96 17.07
CA THR A 211 -7.14 -21.13 17.90
C THR A 211 -7.10 -22.44 17.14
N LEU A 212 -7.31 -22.45 15.82
CA LEU A 212 -7.55 -23.68 15.11
C LEU A 212 -6.32 -24.49 14.78
N THR A 213 -6.42 -25.76 15.15
CA THR A 213 -5.59 -26.85 14.67
C THR A 213 -6.06 -27.43 13.34
N SER A 214 -7.28 -27.15 12.94
CA SER A 214 -7.87 -27.63 11.68
C SER A 214 -8.44 -26.47 10.87
N ASN A 215 -8.08 -26.41 9.61
CA ASN A 215 -8.58 -25.43 8.65
C ASN A 215 -9.45 -26.13 7.61
N PRO A 216 -10.73 -25.74 7.46
CA PRO A 216 -11.63 -26.37 6.49
C PRO A 216 -11.19 -26.13 5.03
N THR A 217 -10.39 -25.07 4.73
CA THR A 217 -9.91 -24.81 3.38
C THR A 217 -8.60 -25.49 3.02
N ARG A 218 -7.99 -26.18 3.96
CA ARG A 218 -6.66 -26.76 3.92
C ARG A 218 -6.37 -27.68 2.73
N TYR A 219 -7.37 -28.08 2.01
CA TYR A 219 -7.24 -29.22 1.14
C TYR A 219 -7.10 -28.91 -0.35
N SER A 220 -7.66 -27.85 -0.85
CA SER A 220 -7.68 -27.59 -2.28
C SER A 220 -8.35 -26.24 -2.54
N THR A 221 -7.65 -25.18 -2.30
CA THR A 221 -8.15 -23.84 -2.64
C THR A 221 -7.23 -23.17 -3.65
N TYR A 222 -7.79 -22.23 -4.38
CA TYR A 222 -7.03 -21.40 -5.30
C TYR A 222 -6.63 -20.10 -4.61
N LEU A 223 -5.48 -19.58 -4.97
CA LEU A 223 -4.98 -18.31 -4.48
C LEU A 223 -4.50 -17.44 -5.65
N VAL A 224 -4.94 -16.20 -5.64
CA VAL A 224 -4.45 -15.17 -6.55
C VAL A 224 -4.15 -13.91 -5.76
N THR A 225 -3.04 -13.28 -6.06
CA THR A 225 -2.66 -11.98 -5.49
C THR A 225 -2.35 -10.97 -6.58
N ASP A 226 -2.71 -9.73 -6.38
CA ASP A 226 -2.37 -8.61 -7.25
C ASP A 226 -2.03 -7.39 -6.38
N VAL A 227 -1.12 -6.53 -6.86
CA VAL A 227 -0.71 -5.31 -6.15
C VAL A 227 -0.95 -4.12 -7.08
N ILE A 228 -1.60 -3.09 -6.56
CA ILE A 228 -1.78 -1.83 -7.26
C ILE A 228 -1.22 -0.68 -6.43
N HIS A 229 -0.65 0.32 -7.09
CA HIS A 229 -0.02 1.49 -6.48
C HIS A 229 -0.76 2.77 -6.87
N PRO A 230 -1.76 3.20 -6.09
CA PRO A 230 -2.53 4.42 -6.38
C PRO A 230 -1.68 5.69 -6.41
N HIS A 231 -0.64 5.72 -5.58
CA HIS A 231 0.29 6.85 -5.44
C HIS A 231 1.55 6.71 -6.29
N GLY A 232 1.65 5.63 -7.07
CA GLY A 232 2.84 5.34 -7.87
C GLY A 232 3.89 4.55 -7.12
N ILE A 233 5.00 4.26 -7.80
CA ILE A 233 6.09 3.41 -7.30
C ILE A 233 7.45 3.94 -7.74
N GLN A 234 8.48 3.76 -6.92
CA GLN A 234 9.85 4.23 -7.17
C GLN A 234 10.45 3.75 -8.50
N ASP A 235 10.09 2.55 -8.95
CA ASP A 235 10.58 1.98 -10.20
C ASP A 235 10.06 2.72 -11.44
N VAL A 236 9.01 3.51 -11.28
CA VAL A 236 8.46 4.40 -12.29
C VAL A 236 8.40 5.83 -11.74
N PRO A 237 9.50 6.59 -11.70
CA PRO A 237 9.61 7.87 -11.01
C PRO A 237 8.49 8.87 -11.29
N ARG A 238 8.03 8.93 -12.54
CA ARG A 238 6.94 9.81 -12.96
C ARG A 238 5.55 9.36 -12.49
N SER A 239 5.44 8.18 -11.91
CA SER A 239 4.18 7.69 -11.33
C SER A 239 3.97 8.19 -9.90
N ILE A 240 5.04 8.58 -9.21
CA ILE A 240 4.96 9.08 -7.82
C ILE A 240 4.06 10.31 -7.78
N LEU A 241 3.03 10.24 -6.99
CA LEU A 241 1.99 11.24 -6.90
C LEU A 241 1.95 11.83 -5.49
N PHE A 242 2.44 13.05 -5.36
CA PHE A 242 2.25 13.86 -4.17
C PHE A 242 1.07 14.79 -4.34
N GLY A 243 0.32 14.98 -3.27
CA GLY A 243 -0.82 15.86 -3.30
C GLY A 243 -1.77 15.63 -2.14
N VAL A 244 -2.94 16.21 -2.29
CA VAL A 244 -3.99 16.12 -1.29
C VAL A 244 -5.17 15.33 -1.83
N ASP A 245 -5.99 14.81 -0.94
CA ASP A 245 -7.28 14.26 -1.30
C ASP A 245 -8.38 15.20 -0.78
N ILE A 246 -9.10 15.81 -1.70
CA ILE A 246 -10.19 16.72 -1.36
C ILE A 246 -11.49 16.02 -1.79
N PRO A 247 -12.38 15.67 -0.84
CA PRO A 247 -13.61 14.93 -1.13
C PRO A 247 -14.47 15.56 -2.23
N ASP A 248 -14.37 16.88 -2.41
CA ASP A 248 -15.17 17.64 -3.36
C ASP A 248 -14.30 18.32 -4.44
N PHE A 249 -13.51 17.50 -5.12
CA PHE A 249 -12.53 17.95 -6.15
C PHE A 249 -13.17 18.73 -7.32
N ASN A 250 -14.46 18.65 -7.50
CA ASN A 250 -15.15 19.43 -8.55
C ASN A 250 -15.13 20.93 -8.29
N LYS A 251 -14.89 21.36 -7.06
CA LYS A 251 -14.85 22.79 -6.67
C LYS A 251 -13.54 23.47 -6.94
N GLY A 252 -12.44 22.73 -7.16
CA GLY A 252 -11.13 23.31 -7.44
C GLY A 252 -10.98 23.88 -8.85
N THR A 253 -10.10 24.84 -9.02
CA THR A 253 -9.68 25.32 -10.34
C THR A 253 -8.97 24.20 -11.11
N SER A 254 -8.83 24.33 -12.45
CA SER A 254 -8.11 23.33 -13.26
C SER A 254 -6.63 23.18 -12.88
N LYS A 255 -6.00 24.20 -12.29
CA LYS A 255 -4.63 24.15 -11.80
C LYS A 255 -4.55 23.42 -10.45
N GLU A 256 -5.43 23.78 -9.50
CA GLU A 256 -5.49 23.12 -8.20
C GLU A 256 -5.74 21.61 -8.34
N LYS A 257 -6.55 21.19 -9.31
CA LYS A 257 -6.83 19.79 -9.60
C LYS A 257 -5.61 18.94 -9.90
N ARG A 258 -4.50 19.54 -10.31
CA ARG A 258 -3.25 18.80 -10.54
C ARG A 258 -2.60 18.29 -9.25
N LEU A 259 -2.89 18.95 -8.12
CA LEU A 259 -2.40 18.56 -6.80
C LEU A 259 -3.40 17.70 -6.02
N ILE A 260 -4.51 17.28 -6.66
CA ILE A 260 -5.52 16.39 -6.06
C ILE A 260 -5.31 14.97 -6.56
N LYS A 261 -4.91 14.07 -5.66
CA LYS A 261 -4.57 12.67 -5.97
C LYS A 261 -5.72 11.92 -6.64
N SER A 262 -6.92 11.99 -6.06
CA SER A 262 -8.11 11.31 -6.58
C SER A 262 -8.51 11.76 -8.00
N TYR A 263 -8.35 13.05 -8.30
CA TYR A 263 -8.59 13.58 -9.63
C TYR A 263 -7.54 13.14 -10.65
N TRP A 264 -6.26 13.35 -10.32
CA TRP A 264 -5.16 13.06 -11.24
C TRP A 264 -5.05 11.57 -11.56
N SER A 265 -5.15 10.72 -10.56
CA SER A 265 -5.14 9.26 -10.72
C SER A 265 -6.47 8.68 -11.18
N ARG A 266 -7.53 9.50 -11.30
CA ARG A 266 -8.86 9.08 -11.73
C ARG A 266 -9.40 7.90 -10.92
N TYR A 267 -9.40 8.03 -9.62
CA TYR A 267 -9.79 6.96 -8.68
C TYR A 267 -11.17 6.39 -8.97
N ASP A 268 -12.16 7.26 -9.26
CA ASP A 268 -13.53 6.84 -9.60
C ASP A 268 -13.60 5.90 -10.79
N VAL A 269 -12.73 6.10 -11.77
CA VAL A 269 -12.70 5.29 -13.00
C VAL A 269 -11.91 4.00 -12.80
N LYS A 270 -10.77 4.09 -12.08
CA LYS A 270 -9.84 2.97 -11.97
C LYS A 270 -10.22 2.00 -10.85
N TYR A 271 -10.69 2.52 -9.72
CA TYR A 271 -10.72 1.75 -8.49
C TYR A 271 -12.12 1.53 -7.90
N LYS A 272 -13.09 2.41 -8.16
CA LYS A 272 -14.42 2.33 -7.56
C LYS A 272 -15.07 0.95 -7.67
N SER A 273 -14.99 0.33 -8.82
CA SER A 273 -15.61 -0.98 -9.05
C SER A 273 -15.01 -2.14 -8.24
N TYR A 274 -13.81 -1.95 -7.65
CA TYR A 274 -13.25 -2.98 -6.77
C TYR A 274 -13.99 -3.04 -5.44
N PHE A 275 -14.45 -1.91 -4.93
CA PHE A 275 -15.13 -1.84 -3.63
C PHE A 275 -16.43 -2.62 -3.63
N GLU A 276 -17.24 -2.48 -4.69
CA GLU A 276 -18.54 -3.16 -4.83
C GLU A 276 -18.40 -4.71 -4.85
N GLU A 277 -17.25 -5.21 -5.26
CA GLU A 277 -16.98 -6.65 -5.38
C GLU A 277 -16.19 -7.21 -4.20
N THR A 278 -15.76 -6.35 -3.27
CA THR A 278 -14.95 -6.75 -2.10
C THR A 278 -15.84 -7.34 -1.01
N LYS A 279 -15.46 -8.51 -0.51
CA LYS A 279 -16.14 -9.21 0.58
C LYS A 279 -15.50 -8.95 1.94
N LEU A 280 -14.23 -8.56 1.97
CA LEU A 280 -13.49 -8.23 3.17
C LEU A 280 -12.49 -7.12 2.90
N PHE A 281 -12.51 -6.08 3.73
CA PHE A 281 -11.52 -5.01 3.75
C PHE A 281 -10.56 -5.22 4.92
N ILE A 282 -9.26 -5.11 4.64
CA ILE A 282 -8.19 -5.19 5.64
C ILE A 282 -7.37 -3.91 5.52
N MET A 283 -7.06 -3.27 6.64
CA MET A 283 -6.16 -2.13 6.70
C MET A 283 -4.93 -2.51 7.53
N TYR A 284 -3.74 -2.31 6.96
CA TYR A 284 -2.49 -2.64 7.61
C TYR A 284 -1.49 -1.47 7.50
N GLY A 285 -0.95 -1.04 8.64
CA GLY A 285 0.12 -0.04 8.66
C GLY A 285 -0.26 1.34 8.13
N MET A 286 -1.55 1.66 8.05
CA MET A 286 -2.04 2.96 7.61
C MET A 286 -2.31 3.89 8.79
N SER A 287 -1.95 5.16 8.63
CA SER A 287 -2.59 6.25 9.38
C SER A 287 -3.86 6.64 8.62
N ILE A 288 -4.99 6.68 9.29
CA ILE A 288 -6.23 7.20 8.69
C ILE A 288 -6.09 8.72 8.63
N SER A 289 -5.51 9.23 7.54
CA SER A 289 -5.29 10.65 7.32
C SER A 289 -6.30 11.23 6.32
N LYS A 290 -6.43 12.56 6.34
CA LYS A 290 -7.26 13.27 5.37
C LYS A 290 -6.75 13.13 3.93
N THR A 291 -5.47 12.81 3.77
CA THR A 291 -4.84 12.68 2.45
C THR A 291 -5.28 11.43 1.68
N ASP A 292 -5.92 10.48 2.36
CA ASP A 292 -6.46 9.25 1.77
C ASP A 292 -7.99 9.13 1.97
N GLY A 293 -8.66 10.26 2.15
CA GLY A 293 -10.08 10.34 2.48
C GLY A 293 -10.98 9.64 1.48
N TRP A 294 -10.71 9.77 0.17
CA TRP A 294 -11.50 9.10 -0.86
C TRP A 294 -11.61 7.58 -0.64
N TRP A 295 -10.51 6.92 -0.26
CA TRP A 295 -10.50 5.47 -0.01
C TRP A 295 -11.36 5.09 1.18
N MET A 296 -11.30 5.88 2.24
CA MET A 296 -12.09 5.65 3.44
C MET A 296 -13.57 5.85 3.16
N ASP A 297 -13.94 6.89 2.42
CA ASP A 297 -15.33 7.17 2.03
C ASP A 297 -15.91 6.01 1.22
N GLN A 298 -15.15 5.44 0.27
CA GLN A 298 -15.61 4.28 -0.50
C GLN A 298 -15.81 3.03 0.37
N ILE A 299 -14.94 2.78 1.34
CA ILE A 299 -15.11 1.67 2.28
C ILE A 299 -16.38 1.87 3.11
N PHE A 300 -16.57 3.07 3.67
CA PHE A 300 -17.77 3.38 4.47
C PHE A 300 -19.05 3.22 3.66
N GLU A 301 -19.08 3.67 2.40
CA GLU A 301 -20.22 3.48 1.51
C GLU A 301 -20.58 1.99 1.29
N CYS A 302 -19.62 1.08 1.36
CA CYS A 302 -19.85 -0.35 1.16
C CYS A 302 -20.28 -1.09 2.43
N ILE A 303 -20.00 -0.55 3.62
CA ILE A 303 -20.28 -1.20 4.91
C ILE A 303 -21.65 -0.82 5.47
N ILE A 304 -22.17 0.35 5.08
CA ILE A 304 -23.48 0.86 5.52
C ILE A 304 -24.59 0.32 4.61
#